data_a5248a4115105d9e7b302ecc8bafac59
#
_entry.id   a5248a4115105d9e7b302ecc8bafac59
#
_cell.length_a   1.000
_cell.length_b   1.000
_cell.length_c   1.000
_cell.angle_alpha   90.00
_cell.angle_beta   90.00
_cell.angle_gamma   90.00
#
_symmetry.space_group_name_H-M   'P 1'
#
loop_
_entity.id
_entity.type
_entity.pdbx_description
1 polymer ?
#
loop_
_entity_poly.entity_id
_entity_poly.type
_entity_poly.pdbx_seq_one_letter_code
_entity_poly.pdbx_strand_id
1 'polypeptide(L)'
;MAILKEDTSYTHIIAIDFGTGASGYGIAPQLVESGQKPRIEVFNPCDDLDDQKTSTAILFDDEGNFLAFGNHALQRYAEILDDEETALLFQSYKMHLLHMDENAISIDGRELPLMKVISESLKYIADKATEKLAEQIGKVINSKIRWVLTVPALWGEEHKQFMRKSAMNAGIVDSLNSPNLLLSLEPEGASIQCREDSEENIRNSLEKNKIVMVLDCGGGTVDITVHKLMCEPHENFLCEEFLPSSGGCEWGSKYVDVHFEKFLEEFFGEELYSAYIKNALARLEILKHFEMLKRKFNPGKEEKSRLQLSYLGEDLSSTSLKTMIDDWNNTHEDKNMQLKKRGASGVDISPTLMKSFFEPLFEKIIDKVKELMDDAADNKGEPVNFVFMVGGFSESPYLKSVVKDTFEREDLHILVPRRPQVSVIRGACMFGLNPRSITSRISKKTYGINTLTTFDPEKHPEEKKVIIEGEDF
;
A
#
# COMPACT_ATOMS: atom_id res chain seq x y z
N MET A 1 -11.87 -29.49 22.00
CA MET A 1 -10.61 -28.73 21.88
C MET A 1 -9.65 -29.57 21.05
N ALA A 2 -9.68 -29.44 19.74
CA ALA A 2 -8.77 -30.17 18.88
C ALA A 2 -7.45 -29.37 18.87
N ILE A 3 -6.41 -29.93 19.48
CA ILE A 3 -5.05 -29.46 19.38
C ILE A 3 -4.72 -29.53 17.89
N LEU A 4 -4.66 -28.34 17.23
CA LEU A 4 -4.20 -28.23 15.88
C LEU A 4 -2.77 -28.78 15.86
N LYS A 5 -2.51 -29.84 15.08
CA LYS A 5 -1.14 -30.26 14.80
C LYS A 5 -0.41 -29.04 14.25
N GLU A 6 0.58 -28.57 15.00
CA GLU A 6 1.51 -27.54 14.53
C GLU A 6 2.10 -28.03 13.21
N ASP A 7 2.04 -27.19 12.20
CA ASP A 7 2.68 -27.49 10.92
C ASP A 7 4.20 -27.30 11.09
N THR A 8 4.84 -28.35 11.57
CA THR A 8 6.28 -28.39 11.87
C THR A 8 7.16 -28.44 10.60
N SER A 9 6.56 -28.31 9.42
CA SER A 9 7.31 -28.34 8.14
C SER A 9 8.22 -27.13 7.98
N TYR A 10 7.88 -25.97 8.59
CA TYR A 10 8.65 -24.74 8.51
C TYR A 10 9.38 -24.44 9.81
N THR A 11 10.44 -23.62 9.74
CA THR A 11 11.17 -23.14 10.93
C THR A 11 11.01 -21.63 11.11
N HIS A 12 10.82 -20.90 10.01
CA HIS A 12 10.68 -19.45 10.01
C HIS A 12 9.60 -19.02 9.02
N ILE A 13 9.03 -17.86 9.33
CA ILE A 13 8.16 -17.11 8.45
C ILE A 13 8.96 -15.89 7.97
N ILE A 14 8.95 -15.64 6.67
CA ILE A 14 9.40 -14.37 6.10
C ILE A 14 8.20 -13.74 5.39
N ALA A 15 7.81 -12.55 5.85
CA ALA A 15 6.75 -11.77 5.22
C ALA A 15 7.36 -10.60 4.45
N ILE A 16 7.01 -10.47 3.18
CA ILE A 16 7.38 -9.34 2.33
C ILE A 16 6.16 -8.45 2.14
N ASP A 17 6.28 -7.20 2.55
CA ASP A 17 5.31 -6.17 2.23
C ASP A 17 5.87 -5.33 1.06
N PHE A 18 5.34 -5.64 -0.13
CA PHE A 18 5.69 -4.97 -1.36
C PHE A 18 4.68 -3.86 -1.65
N GLY A 19 4.89 -2.68 -1.05
CA GLY A 19 3.99 -1.52 -1.19
C GLY A 19 4.26 -0.71 -2.46
N THR A 20 3.31 0.16 -2.85
CA THR A 20 3.48 1.08 -3.99
C THR A 20 4.55 2.14 -3.71
N GLY A 21 4.58 2.68 -2.50
CA GLY A 21 5.51 3.76 -2.13
C GLY A 21 6.72 3.28 -1.36
N ALA A 22 6.58 2.25 -0.52
CA ALA A 22 7.65 1.70 0.29
C ALA A 22 7.46 0.21 0.54
N SER A 23 8.57 -0.52 0.61
CA SER A 23 8.63 -1.97 0.81
C SER A 23 9.54 -2.33 1.98
N GLY A 24 9.24 -3.46 2.61
CA GLY A 24 10.00 -3.99 3.73
C GLY A 24 9.72 -5.47 3.94
N TYR A 25 10.41 -6.10 4.89
CA TYR A 25 10.16 -7.49 5.24
C TYR A 25 10.22 -7.72 6.75
N GLY A 26 9.57 -8.80 7.17
CA GLY A 26 9.57 -9.24 8.56
C GLY A 26 10.00 -10.69 8.66
N ILE A 27 10.68 -11.04 9.77
CA ILE A 27 11.09 -12.39 10.10
C ILE A 27 10.49 -12.79 11.43
N ALA A 28 9.93 -14.00 11.51
CA ALA A 28 9.43 -14.59 12.74
C ALA A 28 9.82 -16.07 12.83
N PRO A 29 10.28 -16.56 13.98
CA PRO A 29 10.45 -18.01 14.22
C PRO A 29 9.08 -18.67 14.33
N GLN A 30 8.95 -19.91 13.86
CA GLN A 30 7.69 -20.67 13.96
C GLN A 30 7.44 -21.22 15.36
N LEU A 31 8.49 -21.68 16.04
CA LEU A 31 8.35 -22.18 17.39
C LEU A 31 8.29 -21.01 18.35
N VAL A 32 7.12 -20.82 18.94
CA VAL A 32 6.89 -19.88 20.04
C VAL A 32 6.60 -20.73 21.27
N GLU A 33 7.36 -20.50 22.34
CA GLU A 33 7.09 -21.17 23.60
C GLU A 33 5.67 -20.87 24.08
N SER A 34 5.00 -21.88 24.66
CA SER A 34 3.61 -21.75 25.09
C SER A 34 3.43 -20.54 26.02
N GLY A 35 2.56 -19.61 25.62
CA GLY A 35 2.27 -18.38 26.37
C GLY A 35 3.16 -17.18 26.02
N GLN A 36 4.15 -17.32 25.14
CA GLN A 36 4.94 -16.18 24.67
C GLN A 36 4.38 -15.62 23.34
N LYS A 37 4.50 -14.30 23.16
CA LYS A 37 4.22 -13.67 21.87
C LYS A 37 5.35 -13.96 20.89
N PRO A 38 5.04 -14.19 19.60
CA PRO A 38 6.09 -14.38 18.59
C PRO A 38 6.97 -13.13 18.49
N ARG A 39 8.29 -13.31 18.50
CA ARG A 39 9.24 -12.24 18.25
C ARG A 39 9.29 -11.97 16.76
N ILE A 40 8.63 -10.88 16.34
CA ILE A 40 8.65 -10.43 14.93
C ILE A 40 9.63 -9.29 14.80
N GLU A 41 10.62 -9.45 13.97
CA GLU A 41 11.59 -8.42 13.62
C GLU A 41 11.28 -7.89 12.22
N VAL A 42 11.25 -6.57 12.06
CA VAL A 42 10.96 -5.90 10.78
C VAL A 42 12.21 -5.18 10.31
N PHE A 43 12.53 -5.32 9.03
CA PHE A 43 13.75 -4.84 8.43
C PHE A 43 13.49 -4.03 7.16
N ASN A 44 14.33 -3.02 6.98
CA ASN A 44 14.50 -2.29 5.74
C ASN A 44 15.46 -3.07 4.83
N PRO A 45 15.11 -3.38 3.58
CA PRO A 45 15.99 -4.10 2.66
C PRO A 45 17.31 -3.40 2.32
N CYS A 46 17.38 -2.06 2.52
CA CYS A 46 18.56 -1.25 2.24
C CYS A 46 19.41 -0.94 3.48
N ASP A 47 19.04 -1.46 4.66
CA ASP A 47 19.70 -1.18 5.95
C ASP A 47 19.83 0.33 6.28
N ASP A 48 18.97 1.17 5.72
CA ASP A 48 18.88 2.60 6.01
C ASP A 48 18.48 2.82 7.48
N LEU A 49 19.23 3.63 8.19
CA LEU A 49 19.36 3.60 9.66
C LEU A 49 18.11 3.88 10.50
N ASP A 50 17.06 4.48 9.96
CA ASP A 50 15.92 4.92 10.80
C ASP A 50 14.54 4.42 10.34
N ASP A 51 14.38 3.94 9.11
CA ASP A 51 13.11 3.48 8.58
C ASP A 51 13.03 1.95 8.47
N GLN A 52 11.90 1.38 8.84
CA GLN A 52 11.65 -0.06 8.73
C GLN A 52 11.22 -0.48 7.31
N LYS A 53 11.14 0.46 6.39
CA LYS A 53 10.87 0.27 4.96
C LYS A 53 11.75 1.18 4.13
N THR A 54 12.10 0.75 2.92
CA THR A 54 12.74 1.58 1.90
C THR A 54 11.74 1.98 0.81
N SER A 55 12.06 2.99 0.02
CA SER A 55 11.26 3.37 -1.16
C SER A 55 11.09 2.18 -2.10
N THR A 56 9.90 1.98 -2.68
CA THR A 56 9.70 1.01 -3.76
C THR A 56 10.16 1.65 -5.06
N ALA A 57 11.48 1.66 -5.24
CA ALA A 57 12.19 2.16 -6.41
C ALA A 57 13.19 1.11 -6.87
N ILE A 58 13.38 0.97 -8.19
CA ILE A 58 14.35 0.03 -8.76
C ILE A 58 15.05 0.67 -9.93
N LEU A 59 16.36 0.44 -10.03
CA LEU A 59 17.25 0.99 -11.02
C LEU A 59 17.82 -0.11 -11.89
N PHE A 60 17.79 0.10 -13.20
CA PHE A 60 18.43 -0.74 -14.20
C PHE A 60 19.39 0.10 -15.06
N ASP A 61 20.39 -0.55 -15.66
CA ASP A 61 21.17 0.04 -16.74
C ASP A 61 20.35 0.09 -18.06
N ASP A 62 20.93 0.64 -19.11
CA ASP A 62 20.27 0.78 -20.41
C ASP A 62 20.00 -0.56 -21.12
N GLU A 63 20.73 -1.62 -20.77
CA GLU A 63 20.50 -3.00 -21.21
C GLU A 63 19.40 -3.70 -20.37
N GLY A 64 18.93 -3.05 -19.32
CA GLY A 64 17.93 -3.58 -18.40
C GLY A 64 18.49 -4.55 -17.36
N ASN A 65 19.79 -4.50 -17.02
CA ASN A 65 20.35 -5.25 -15.91
C ASN A 65 20.12 -4.50 -14.60
N PHE A 66 19.83 -5.25 -13.54
CA PHE A 66 19.59 -4.68 -12.22
C PHE A 66 20.85 -3.98 -11.67
N LEU A 67 20.67 -2.76 -11.16
CA LEU A 67 21.72 -1.97 -10.52
C LEU A 67 21.51 -1.75 -9.03
N ALA A 68 20.31 -1.36 -8.62
CA ALA A 68 20.00 -1.05 -7.23
C ALA A 68 18.48 -1.08 -6.94
N PHE A 69 18.13 -1.16 -5.65
CA PHE A 69 16.76 -1.09 -5.16
C PHE A 69 16.64 -0.09 -4.01
N GLY A 70 15.42 0.38 -3.78
CA GLY A 70 15.07 1.22 -2.63
C GLY A 70 15.69 2.62 -2.69
N ASN A 71 16.08 3.15 -1.53
CA ASN A 71 16.75 4.44 -1.43
C ASN A 71 18.13 4.42 -2.12
N HIS A 72 18.80 3.27 -2.17
CA HIS A 72 20.05 3.13 -2.92
C HIS A 72 19.83 3.32 -4.43
N ALA A 73 18.67 2.91 -4.97
CA ALA A 73 18.34 3.17 -6.37
C ALA A 73 18.20 4.67 -6.66
N LEU A 74 17.54 5.41 -5.75
CA LEU A 74 17.37 6.85 -5.89
C LEU A 74 18.71 7.60 -5.81
N GLN A 75 19.55 7.21 -4.85
CA GLN A 75 20.87 7.80 -4.67
C GLN A 75 21.77 7.54 -5.89
N ARG A 76 21.86 6.28 -6.32
CA ARG A 76 22.71 5.90 -7.46
C ARG A 76 22.23 6.51 -8.78
N TYR A 77 20.91 6.67 -8.94
CA TYR A 77 20.37 7.37 -10.11
C TYR A 77 20.80 8.83 -10.16
N ALA A 78 20.78 9.55 -9.03
CA ALA A 78 21.27 10.92 -8.97
C ALA A 78 22.78 11.00 -9.32
N GLU A 79 23.61 10.06 -8.80
CA GLU A 79 25.04 9.98 -9.11
C GLU A 79 25.28 9.76 -10.64
N ILE A 80 24.53 8.84 -11.26
CA ILE A 80 24.62 8.56 -12.72
C ILE A 80 24.26 9.80 -13.53
N LEU A 81 23.22 10.55 -13.13
CA LEU A 81 22.83 11.77 -13.84
C LEU A 81 23.88 12.89 -13.69
N ASP A 82 24.54 12.99 -12.52
CA ASP A 82 25.63 13.96 -12.31
C ASP A 82 26.85 13.64 -13.19
N ASP A 83 27.08 12.35 -13.54
CA ASP A 83 28.13 11.91 -14.46
C ASP A 83 27.71 11.97 -15.95
N GLU A 84 26.56 12.58 -16.25
CA GLU A 84 25.99 12.68 -17.62
C GLU A 84 25.71 11.30 -18.29
N GLU A 85 25.58 10.25 -17.48
CA GLU A 85 25.21 8.90 -17.92
C GLU A 85 23.69 8.69 -17.83
N THR A 86 23.20 7.54 -18.33
CA THR A 86 21.77 7.21 -18.34
C THR A 86 21.49 5.89 -17.64
N ALA A 87 20.33 5.80 -17.00
CA ALA A 87 19.82 4.58 -16.39
C ALA A 87 18.28 4.64 -16.32
N LEU A 88 17.65 3.51 -16.04
CA LEU A 88 16.20 3.36 -15.98
C LEU A 88 15.75 3.30 -14.52
N LEU A 89 15.23 4.40 -14.00
CA LEU A 89 14.64 4.44 -12.67
C LEU A 89 13.12 4.23 -12.74
N PHE A 90 12.63 3.21 -12.04
CA PHE A 90 11.20 2.94 -11.90
C PHE A 90 10.75 3.25 -10.47
N GLN A 91 9.66 4.01 -10.36
CA GLN A 91 8.97 4.31 -9.12
C GLN A 91 7.46 4.08 -9.30
N SER A 92 6.75 3.76 -8.22
CA SER A 92 5.29 3.54 -8.24
C SER A 92 4.81 2.48 -9.26
N TYR A 93 5.70 1.67 -9.80
CA TYR A 93 5.42 0.70 -10.87
C TYR A 93 4.43 -0.41 -10.45
N LYS A 94 4.19 -0.62 -9.15
CA LYS A 94 3.11 -1.49 -8.67
C LYS A 94 1.72 -1.01 -9.14
N MET A 95 1.58 0.29 -9.46
CA MET A 95 0.33 0.85 -9.97
C MET A 95 -0.04 0.32 -11.36
N HIS A 96 0.94 -0.02 -12.19
CA HIS A 96 0.71 -0.64 -13.49
C HIS A 96 -0.02 -1.99 -13.40
N LEU A 97 0.06 -2.68 -12.24
CA LEU A 97 -0.74 -3.88 -12.00
C LEU A 97 -2.24 -3.61 -11.93
N LEU A 98 -2.68 -2.43 -11.53
CA LEU A 98 -4.12 -2.12 -11.46
C LEU A 98 -4.81 -2.26 -12.81
N HIS A 99 -4.08 -1.91 -13.88
CA HIS A 99 -4.56 -2.00 -15.26
C HIS A 99 -4.04 -3.24 -15.99
N MET A 100 -3.26 -4.08 -15.29
CA MET A 100 -2.56 -5.24 -15.89
C MET A 100 -1.72 -4.86 -17.10
N ASP A 101 -1.01 -3.71 -17.00
CA ASP A 101 -0.12 -3.23 -18.04
C ASP A 101 0.98 -4.25 -18.33
N GLU A 102 1.40 -4.36 -19.58
CA GLU A 102 2.51 -5.25 -19.96
C GLU A 102 3.85 -4.70 -19.49
N ASN A 103 4.03 -3.38 -19.52
CA ASN A 103 5.26 -2.69 -19.20
C ASN A 103 5.12 -1.76 -17.99
N ALA A 104 6.21 -1.58 -17.26
CA ALA A 104 6.42 -0.48 -16.34
C ALA A 104 7.11 0.66 -17.09
N ILE A 105 6.81 1.90 -16.71
CA ILE A 105 7.37 3.12 -17.31
C ILE A 105 8.36 3.74 -16.33
N SER A 106 9.59 4.00 -16.77
CA SER A 106 10.62 4.69 -16.00
C SER A 106 10.34 6.20 -15.90
N ILE A 107 11.04 6.87 -15.00
CA ILE A 107 10.85 8.33 -14.78
C ILE A 107 11.14 9.17 -16.04
N ASP A 108 11.97 8.66 -16.94
CA ASP A 108 12.32 9.28 -18.24
C ASP A 108 11.47 8.77 -19.42
N GLY A 109 10.44 7.94 -19.15
CA GLY A 109 9.47 7.46 -20.13
C GLY A 109 9.88 6.18 -20.89
N ARG A 110 11.03 5.58 -20.60
CA ARG A 110 11.43 4.28 -21.17
C ARG A 110 10.74 3.12 -20.48
N GLU A 111 10.58 2.00 -21.18
CA GLU A 111 9.76 0.88 -20.71
C GLU A 111 10.56 -0.40 -20.48
N LEU A 112 10.19 -1.16 -19.48
CA LEU A 112 10.59 -2.56 -19.29
C LEU A 112 9.37 -3.43 -18.94
N PRO A 113 9.41 -4.75 -19.25
CA PRO A 113 8.33 -5.66 -18.88
C PRO A 113 8.03 -5.59 -17.38
N LEU A 114 6.78 -5.31 -17.01
CA LEU A 114 6.34 -5.18 -15.62
C LEU A 114 6.68 -6.41 -14.78
N MET A 115 6.54 -7.60 -15.38
CA MET A 115 6.92 -8.87 -14.74
C MET A 115 8.39 -8.88 -14.33
N LYS A 116 9.30 -8.37 -15.15
CA LYS A 116 10.73 -8.28 -14.85
C LYS A 116 10.98 -7.33 -13.69
N VAL A 117 10.42 -6.12 -13.77
CA VAL A 117 10.61 -5.06 -12.77
C VAL A 117 10.15 -5.54 -11.37
N ILE A 118 8.98 -6.19 -11.30
CA ILE A 118 8.45 -6.70 -10.03
C ILE A 118 9.24 -7.94 -9.55
N SER A 119 9.62 -8.86 -10.46
CA SER A 119 10.37 -10.06 -10.06
C SER A 119 11.75 -9.71 -9.51
N GLU A 120 12.49 -8.78 -10.13
CA GLU A 120 13.80 -8.33 -9.63
C GLU A 120 13.67 -7.59 -8.29
N SER A 121 12.59 -6.82 -8.10
CA SER A 121 12.32 -6.18 -6.82
C SER A 121 12.08 -7.20 -5.70
N LEU A 122 11.22 -8.19 -5.95
CA LEU A 122 10.94 -9.27 -4.99
C LEU A 122 12.17 -10.11 -4.71
N LYS A 123 12.99 -10.39 -5.73
CA LYS A 123 14.25 -11.13 -5.60
C LYS A 123 15.20 -10.39 -4.65
N TYR A 124 15.42 -9.09 -4.88
CA TYR A 124 16.30 -8.29 -4.01
C TYR A 124 15.85 -8.34 -2.55
N ILE A 125 14.54 -8.13 -2.30
CA ILE A 125 14.01 -8.15 -0.93
C ILE A 125 14.15 -9.54 -0.30
N ALA A 126 13.88 -10.61 -1.05
CA ALA A 126 13.98 -11.99 -0.57
C ALA A 126 15.42 -12.39 -0.28
N ASP A 127 16.38 -11.99 -1.14
CA ASP A 127 17.81 -12.22 -0.93
C ASP A 127 18.27 -11.54 0.36
N LYS A 128 17.88 -10.27 0.58
CA LYS A 128 18.18 -9.53 1.83
C LYS A 128 17.54 -10.18 3.06
N ALA A 129 16.32 -10.64 2.97
CA ALA A 129 15.65 -11.35 4.06
C ALA A 129 16.33 -12.69 4.39
N THR A 130 16.77 -13.41 3.37
CA THR A 130 17.49 -14.67 3.53
C THR A 130 18.90 -14.46 4.11
N GLU A 131 19.63 -13.43 3.65
CA GLU A 131 20.91 -13.00 4.21
C GLU A 131 20.75 -12.67 5.70
N LYS A 132 19.73 -11.88 6.06
CA LYS A 132 19.44 -11.48 7.44
C LYS A 132 19.10 -12.67 8.33
N LEU A 133 18.30 -13.60 7.82
CA LEU A 133 18.00 -14.84 8.54
C LEU A 133 19.28 -15.68 8.71
N ALA A 134 20.17 -15.76 7.70
CA ALA A 134 21.43 -16.48 7.79
C ALA A 134 22.36 -15.92 8.86
N GLU A 135 22.40 -14.60 9.03
CA GLU A 135 23.14 -13.95 10.13
C GLU A 135 22.63 -14.42 11.52
N GLN A 136 21.35 -14.67 11.66
CA GLN A 136 20.73 -15.06 12.93
C GLN A 136 20.89 -16.55 13.26
N ILE A 137 20.76 -17.43 12.26
CA ILE A 137 20.67 -18.88 12.47
C ILE A 137 21.79 -19.69 11.77
N GLY A 138 22.66 -19.03 10.99
CA GLY A 138 23.68 -19.67 10.20
C GLY A 138 23.11 -20.24 8.89
N LYS A 139 22.94 -21.56 8.80
CA LYS A 139 22.50 -22.19 7.55
C LYS A 139 20.97 -22.07 7.36
N VAL A 140 20.56 -21.39 6.29
CA VAL A 140 19.17 -21.29 5.86
C VAL A 140 18.84 -22.42 4.86
N ILE A 141 17.65 -23.01 4.99
CA ILE A 141 17.09 -24.01 4.08
C ILE A 141 15.79 -23.44 3.53
N ASN A 142 15.75 -23.02 2.27
CA ASN A 142 14.58 -22.35 1.67
C ASN A 142 13.27 -23.14 1.80
N SER A 143 13.32 -24.48 1.66
CA SER A 143 12.14 -25.32 1.86
C SER A 143 11.60 -25.34 3.29
N LYS A 144 12.32 -24.77 4.25
CA LYS A 144 11.92 -24.60 5.64
C LYS A 144 11.44 -23.18 5.96
N ILE A 145 11.34 -22.31 4.97
CA ILE A 145 10.77 -20.98 5.09
C ILE A 145 9.33 -21.02 4.56
N ARG A 146 8.40 -20.46 5.34
CA ARG A 146 7.09 -20.08 4.83
C ARG A 146 7.15 -18.62 4.45
N TRP A 147 6.97 -18.35 3.17
CA TRP A 147 6.91 -17.01 2.62
C TRP A 147 5.48 -16.47 2.68
N VAL A 148 5.36 -15.21 3.06
CA VAL A 148 4.08 -14.48 3.01
C VAL A 148 4.31 -13.22 2.18
N LEU A 149 3.54 -13.05 1.10
CA LEU A 149 3.59 -11.85 0.28
C LEU A 149 2.27 -11.09 0.48
N THR A 150 2.36 -9.81 0.83
CA THR A 150 1.16 -8.98 1.01
C THR A 150 0.62 -8.49 -0.33
N VAL A 151 -0.69 -8.40 -0.42
CA VAL A 151 -1.41 -7.91 -1.60
C VAL A 151 -2.60 -7.06 -1.16
N PRO A 152 -2.95 -5.99 -1.91
CA PRO A 152 -4.16 -5.22 -1.64
C PRO A 152 -5.42 -6.08 -1.64
N ALA A 153 -6.38 -5.75 -0.79
CA ALA A 153 -7.64 -6.49 -0.69
C ALA A 153 -8.53 -6.32 -1.93
N LEU A 154 -8.38 -5.20 -2.63
CA LEU A 154 -9.12 -4.93 -3.87
C LEU A 154 -8.69 -5.80 -5.05
N TRP A 155 -7.49 -6.37 -5.02
CA TRP A 155 -6.96 -7.13 -6.13
C TRP A 155 -7.74 -8.42 -6.41
N GLY A 156 -8.04 -8.63 -7.71
CA GLY A 156 -8.64 -9.86 -8.22
C GLY A 156 -7.64 -11.02 -8.33
N GLU A 157 -8.14 -12.17 -8.75
CA GLU A 157 -7.32 -13.38 -8.87
C GLU A 157 -6.19 -13.24 -9.92
N GLU A 158 -6.38 -12.44 -10.96
CA GLU A 158 -5.36 -12.17 -11.99
C GLU A 158 -4.13 -11.49 -11.40
N HIS A 159 -4.33 -10.47 -10.57
CA HIS A 159 -3.26 -9.78 -9.85
C HIS A 159 -2.54 -10.72 -8.87
N LYS A 160 -3.29 -11.55 -8.15
CA LYS A 160 -2.73 -12.55 -7.22
C LYS A 160 -1.89 -13.58 -7.95
N GLN A 161 -2.35 -14.04 -9.13
CA GLN A 161 -1.59 -14.96 -9.97
C GLN A 161 -0.34 -14.31 -10.54
N PHE A 162 -0.41 -13.02 -10.94
CA PHE A 162 0.75 -12.27 -11.36
C PHE A 162 1.82 -12.21 -10.24
N MET A 163 1.41 -11.91 -9.01
CA MET A 163 2.33 -11.86 -7.86
C MET A 163 2.93 -13.23 -7.53
N ARG A 164 2.17 -14.32 -7.64
CA ARG A 164 2.70 -15.67 -7.49
C ARG A 164 3.73 -16.00 -8.57
N LYS A 165 3.48 -15.60 -9.82
CA LYS A 165 4.41 -15.79 -10.93
C LYS A 165 5.68 -14.94 -10.74
N SER A 166 5.53 -13.71 -10.25
CA SER A 166 6.67 -12.85 -9.92
C SER A 166 7.54 -13.46 -8.81
N ALA A 167 6.91 -14.01 -7.75
CA ALA A 167 7.63 -14.69 -6.67
C ALA A 167 8.35 -15.96 -7.15
N MET A 168 7.76 -16.71 -8.09
CA MET A 168 8.42 -17.86 -8.71
C MET A 168 9.61 -17.41 -9.58
N ASN A 169 9.44 -16.38 -10.40
CA ASN A 169 10.53 -15.83 -11.21
C ASN A 169 11.66 -15.24 -10.36
N ALA A 170 11.33 -14.68 -9.19
CA ALA A 170 12.29 -14.20 -8.19
C ALA A 170 13.06 -15.34 -7.47
N GLY A 171 12.69 -16.59 -7.69
CA GLY A 171 13.31 -17.74 -7.00
C GLY A 171 12.89 -17.91 -5.54
N ILE A 172 11.85 -17.22 -5.09
CA ILE A 172 11.28 -17.36 -3.73
C ILE A 172 10.67 -18.75 -3.55
N VAL A 173 9.99 -19.25 -4.59
CA VAL A 173 9.38 -20.58 -4.63
C VAL A 173 9.60 -21.24 -5.99
N ASP A 174 9.54 -22.57 -6.01
CA ASP A 174 9.84 -23.38 -7.21
C ASP A 174 8.64 -23.52 -8.16
N SER A 175 7.42 -23.21 -7.71
CA SER A 175 6.21 -23.38 -8.49
C SER A 175 5.14 -22.37 -8.14
N LEU A 176 4.24 -22.10 -9.10
CA LEU A 176 3.14 -21.14 -8.97
C LEU A 176 2.21 -21.45 -7.79
N ASN A 177 1.98 -22.74 -7.53
CA ASN A 177 1.09 -23.21 -6.46
C ASN A 177 1.88 -23.78 -5.27
N SER A 178 3.09 -23.30 -5.04
CA SER A 178 3.90 -23.74 -3.92
C SER A 178 3.16 -23.55 -2.59
N PRO A 179 3.09 -24.58 -1.72
CA PRO A 179 2.49 -24.46 -0.40
C PRO A 179 3.34 -23.57 0.54
N ASN A 180 4.58 -23.28 0.15
CA ASN A 180 5.48 -22.42 0.90
C ASN A 180 5.21 -20.93 0.70
N LEU A 181 4.32 -20.54 -0.24
CA LEU A 181 3.94 -19.15 -0.49
C LEU A 181 2.47 -18.92 -0.13
N LEU A 182 2.24 -18.11 0.87
CA LEU A 182 0.94 -17.57 1.22
C LEU A 182 0.80 -16.14 0.67
N LEU A 183 -0.42 -15.76 0.29
CA LEU A 183 -0.78 -14.36 0.05
C LEU A 183 -1.64 -13.89 1.22
N SER A 184 -1.23 -12.80 1.86
CA SER A 184 -1.98 -12.11 2.91
C SER A 184 -2.57 -10.83 2.35
N LEU A 185 -3.85 -10.59 2.58
CA LEU A 185 -4.40 -9.27 2.28
C LEU A 185 -3.83 -8.24 3.27
N GLU A 186 -3.41 -7.08 2.75
CA GLU A 186 -2.78 -6.01 3.54
C GLU A 186 -3.62 -5.64 4.77
N PRO A 187 -4.94 -5.33 4.65
CA PRO A 187 -5.75 -4.99 5.83
C PRO A 187 -6.04 -6.18 6.76
N GLU A 188 -6.05 -7.44 6.29
CA GLU A 188 -6.17 -8.61 7.18
C GLU A 188 -4.95 -8.73 8.11
N GLY A 189 -3.73 -8.62 7.53
CA GLY A 189 -2.51 -8.58 8.32
C GLY A 189 -2.54 -7.43 9.33
N ALA A 190 -2.90 -6.23 8.87
CA ALA A 190 -3.01 -5.07 9.74
C ALA A 190 -4.00 -5.26 10.89
N SER A 191 -5.17 -5.89 10.65
CA SER A 191 -6.17 -6.18 11.69
C SER A 191 -5.60 -7.03 12.83
N ILE A 192 -4.85 -8.09 12.49
CA ILE A 192 -4.18 -8.95 13.47
C ILE A 192 -3.23 -8.13 14.34
N GLN A 193 -2.37 -7.31 13.72
CA GLN A 193 -1.36 -6.53 14.46
C GLN A 193 -1.98 -5.41 15.29
N CYS A 194 -3.01 -4.72 14.79
CA CYS A 194 -3.65 -3.62 15.51
C CYS A 194 -4.25 -4.08 16.83
N ARG A 195 -4.84 -5.28 16.87
CA ARG A 195 -5.33 -5.86 18.12
C ARG A 195 -4.18 -6.11 19.11
N GLU A 196 -3.05 -6.62 18.62
CA GLU A 196 -1.89 -6.91 19.46
C GLU A 196 -1.21 -5.64 20.01
N ASP A 197 -1.20 -4.56 19.23
CA ASP A 197 -0.62 -3.26 19.62
C ASP A 197 -1.56 -2.40 20.45
N SER A 198 -2.84 -2.78 20.55
CA SER A 198 -3.83 -2.02 21.33
C SER A 198 -3.48 -2.01 22.81
N GLU A 199 -3.71 -0.87 23.46
CA GLU A 199 -3.63 -0.75 24.90
C GLU A 199 -4.59 -1.73 25.58
N GLU A 200 -4.30 -2.13 26.81
CA GLU A 200 -5.03 -3.20 27.50
C GLU A 200 -6.54 -2.91 27.62
N ASN A 201 -6.91 -1.67 27.91
CA ASN A 201 -8.30 -1.24 27.97
C ASN A 201 -9.03 -1.38 26.62
N ILE A 202 -8.38 -0.98 25.51
CA ILE A 202 -8.92 -1.11 24.16
C ILE A 202 -8.98 -2.60 23.76
N ARG A 203 -7.90 -3.34 24.04
CA ARG A 203 -7.85 -4.78 23.75
C ARG A 203 -9.00 -5.52 24.45
N ASN A 204 -9.30 -5.18 25.72
CA ASN A 204 -10.40 -5.75 26.47
C ASN A 204 -11.78 -5.39 25.88
N SER A 205 -11.88 -4.32 25.13
CA SER A 205 -13.12 -3.92 24.42
C SER A 205 -13.29 -4.61 23.06
N LEU A 206 -12.22 -5.23 22.52
CA LEU A 206 -12.26 -6.00 21.28
C LEU A 206 -12.79 -7.42 21.51
N GLU A 207 -14.02 -7.49 22.00
CA GLU A 207 -14.74 -8.71 22.34
C GLU A 207 -15.28 -9.42 21.10
N LYS A 208 -15.65 -10.67 21.28
CA LYS A 208 -16.36 -11.45 20.25
C LYS A 208 -17.62 -10.73 19.76
N ASN A 209 -17.89 -10.86 18.48
CA ASN A 209 -18.97 -10.19 17.73
C ASN A 209 -18.83 -8.69 17.56
N LYS A 210 -17.75 -8.03 18.01
CA LYS A 210 -17.49 -6.63 17.64
C LYS A 210 -17.14 -6.54 16.15
N ILE A 211 -17.62 -5.48 15.52
CA ILE A 211 -17.33 -5.18 14.12
C ILE A 211 -16.19 -4.18 14.04
N VAL A 212 -15.14 -4.57 13.32
CA VAL A 212 -13.91 -3.81 13.17
C VAL A 212 -13.74 -3.46 11.67
N MET A 213 -13.61 -2.21 11.37
CA MET A 213 -13.20 -1.74 10.04
C MET A 213 -11.69 -1.50 10.03
N VAL A 214 -10.99 -1.97 9.01
CA VAL A 214 -9.60 -1.61 8.74
C VAL A 214 -9.58 -0.67 7.55
N LEU A 215 -9.09 0.53 7.77
CA LEU A 215 -8.86 1.57 6.77
C LEU A 215 -7.37 1.61 6.48
N ASP A 216 -6.93 0.86 5.47
CA ASP A 216 -5.53 0.80 5.04
C ASP A 216 -5.26 1.87 3.99
N CYS A 217 -4.68 2.98 4.43
CA CYS A 217 -4.33 4.10 3.58
C CYS A 217 -2.87 3.95 3.13
N GLY A 218 -2.68 3.38 1.96
CA GLY A 218 -1.39 3.14 1.33
C GLY A 218 -0.86 4.29 0.48
N GLY A 219 0.21 4.01 -0.26
CA GLY A 219 0.78 4.95 -1.23
C GLY A 219 -0.04 5.05 -2.52
N GLY A 220 -0.51 3.93 -3.05
CA GLY A 220 -1.29 3.87 -4.29
C GLY A 220 -2.78 3.69 -4.05
N THR A 221 -3.14 2.79 -3.15
CA THR A 221 -4.52 2.39 -2.89
C THR A 221 -4.96 2.78 -1.49
N VAL A 222 -6.26 2.84 -1.29
CA VAL A 222 -6.90 2.78 0.02
C VAL A 222 -7.80 1.55 0.03
N ASP A 223 -7.47 0.58 0.87
CA ASP A 223 -8.20 -0.67 1.03
C ASP A 223 -9.00 -0.64 2.32
N ILE A 224 -10.29 -0.98 2.23
CA ILE A 224 -11.19 -0.99 3.38
C ILE A 224 -11.77 -2.40 3.53
N THR A 225 -11.58 -3.00 4.68
CA THR A 225 -12.19 -4.27 5.03
C THR A 225 -12.98 -4.15 6.33
N VAL A 226 -14.06 -4.89 6.43
CA VAL A 226 -14.89 -4.94 7.63
C VAL A 226 -14.93 -6.37 8.12
N HIS A 227 -14.49 -6.57 9.35
CA HIS A 227 -14.34 -7.89 9.97
C HIS A 227 -15.23 -8.00 11.19
N LYS A 228 -15.76 -9.19 11.43
CA LYS A 228 -16.39 -9.56 12.69
C LYS A 228 -15.41 -10.37 13.52
N LEU A 229 -15.18 -9.98 14.77
CA LEU A 229 -14.33 -10.72 15.68
C LEU A 229 -15.01 -12.00 16.13
N MET A 230 -14.28 -13.12 16.03
CA MET A 230 -14.79 -14.46 16.36
C MET A 230 -14.15 -15.03 17.63
N CYS A 231 -13.40 -14.21 18.36
CA CYS A 231 -12.64 -14.58 19.56
C CYS A 231 -12.80 -13.55 20.68
N GLU A 232 -12.62 -14.00 21.91
CA GLU A 232 -12.56 -13.12 23.07
C GLU A 232 -11.20 -12.40 23.17
N PRO A 233 -11.08 -11.29 23.95
CA PRO A 233 -9.87 -10.46 23.99
C PRO A 233 -8.57 -11.20 24.35
N HIS A 234 -8.65 -12.26 25.11
CA HIS A 234 -7.49 -13.04 25.59
C HIS A 234 -7.21 -14.31 24.77
N GLU A 235 -8.03 -14.59 23.77
CA GLU A 235 -7.86 -15.73 22.88
C GLU A 235 -6.99 -15.38 21.67
N ASN A 236 -6.57 -16.41 20.93
CA ASN A 236 -5.91 -16.21 19.63
C ASN A 236 -6.84 -15.45 18.68
N PHE A 237 -6.26 -14.53 17.91
CA PHE A 237 -7.03 -13.74 16.97
C PHE A 237 -7.74 -14.63 15.94
N LEU A 238 -9.04 -14.44 15.86
CA LEU A 238 -9.91 -15.04 14.84
C LEU A 238 -10.90 -13.98 14.38
N CYS A 239 -11.06 -13.82 13.07
CA CYS A 239 -12.10 -12.99 12.48
C CYS A 239 -12.66 -13.61 11.20
N GLU A 240 -13.81 -13.12 10.77
CA GLU A 240 -14.40 -13.39 9.47
C GLU A 240 -14.64 -12.07 8.72
N GLU A 241 -14.59 -12.11 7.39
CA GLU A 241 -14.97 -10.97 6.58
C GLU A 241 -16.48 -10.73 6.74
N PHE A 242 -16.86 -9.54 7.20
CA PHE A 242 -18.25 -9.19 7.49
C PHE A 242 -18.94 -8.50 6.32
N LEU A 243 -18.22 -7.61 5.62
CA LEU A 243 -18.62 -7.02 4.36
C LEU A 243 -17.55 -7.31 3.29
N PRO A 244 -17.92 -7.37 2.01
CA PRO A 244 -16.93 -7.49 0.93
C PRO A 244 -15.90 -6.36 1.00
N SER A 245 -14.62 -6.69 0.81
CA SER A 245 -13.55 -5.70 0.76
C SER A 245 -13.83 -4.63 -0.30
N SER A 246 -13.58 -3.37 0.04
CA SER A 246 -13.89 -2.18 -0.75
C SER A 246 -12.72 -1.18 -0.70
N GLY A 247 -12.87 -0.01 -1.33
CA GLY A 247 -11.86 1.05 -1.34
C GLY A 247 -11.66 1.65 -2.72
N GLY A 248 -10.48 2.23 -2.95
CA GLY A 248 -10.16 2.88 -4.21
C GLY A 248 -8.70 2.70 -4.64
N CYS A 249 -8.54 2.45 -5.93
CA CYS A 249 -7.23 2.18 -6.51
C CYS A 249 -6.36 3.44 -6.68
N GLU A 250 -6.98 4.61 -6.73
CA GLU A 250 -6.32 5.91 -6.98
C GLU A 250 -6.54 6.88 -5.82
N TRP A 251 -6.58 6.37 -4.58
CA TRP A 251 -6.87 7.17 -3.39
C TRP A 251 -5.69 7.29 -2.43
N GLY A 252 -4.56 6.65 -2.75
CA GLY A 252 -3.36 6.66 -1.92
C GLY A 252 -2.59 7.98 -1.97
N SER A 253 -1.59 8.12 -1.08
CA SER A 253 -0.83 9.36 -0.90
C SER A 253 -0.09 9.85 -2.16
N LYS A 254 0.18 8.97 -3.14
CA LYS A 254 0.78 9.34 -4.43
C LYS A 254 -0.12 10.23 -5.29
N TYR A 255 -1.42 10.19 -5.07
CA TYR A 255 -2.35 11.07 -5.80
C TYR A 255 -2.38 12.49 -5.23
N VAL A 256 -1.91 12.71 -4.00
CA VAL A 256 -1.56 14.04 -3.51
C VAL A 256 -0.40 14.63 -4.33
N ASP A 257 0.59 13.80 -4.69
CA ASP A 257 1.72 14.21 -5.55
C ASP A 257 1.23 14.54 -6.97
N VAL A 258 0.26 13.79 -7.50
CA VAL A 258 -0.37 14.08 -8.80
C VAL A 258 -1.08 15.45 -8.80
N HIS A 259 -1.80 15.79 -7.73
CA HIS A 259 -2.42 17.10 -7.60
C HIS A 259 -1.38 18.22 -7.46
N PHE A 260 -0.29 17.95 -6.77
CA PHE A 260 0.83 18.87 -6.68
C PHE A 260 1.53 19.07 -8.05
N GLU A 261 1.75 18.00 -8.84
CA GLU A 261 2.33 18.13 -10.18
C GLU A 261 1.41 18.93 -11.13
N LYS A 262 0.08 18.79 -11.01
CA LYS A 262 -0.87 19.65 -11.75
C LYS A 262 -0.75 21.12 -11.34
N PHE A 263 -0.56 21.39 -10.05
CA PHE A 263 -0.26 22.74 -9.57
C PHE A 263 1.06 23.26 -10.17
N LEU A 264 2.12 22.44 -10.23
CA LEU A 264 3.38 22.85 -10.85
C LEU A 264 3.22 23.14 -12.35
N GLU A 265 2.44 22.34 -13.08
CA GLU A 265 2.15 22.56 -14.50
C GLU A 265 1.49 23.93 -14.73
N GLU A 266 0.48 24.26 -13.94
CA GLU A 266 -0.20 25.55 -14.02
C GLU A 266 0.71 26.70 -13.56
N PHE A 267 1.46 26.53 -12.47
CA PHE A 267 2.32 27.55 -11.89
C PHE A 267 3.55 27.86 -12.74
N PHE A 268 4.17 26.86 -13.35
CA PHE A 268 5.35 27.03 -14.20
C PHE A 268 5.00 27.51 -15.61
N GLY A 269 3.80 27.17 -16.11
CA GLY A 269 3.43 27.34 -17.51
C GLY A 269 4.18 26.36 -18.43
N GLU A 270 3.80 26.35 -19.68
CA GLU A 270 4.20 25.31 -20.65
C GLU A 270 5.73 25.17 -20.83
N GLU A 271 6.44 26.29 -20.95
CA GLU A 271 7.89 26.28 -21.26
C GLU A 271 8.72 25.74 -20.07
N LEU A 272 8.53 26.31 -18.88
CA LEU A 272 9.28 25.88 -17.68
C LEU A 272 8.86 24.49 -17.22
N TYR A 273 7.57 24.15 -17.34
CA TYR A 273 7.11 22.80 -17.01
C TYR A 273 7.70 21.74 -17.95
N SER A 274 7.81 22.05 -19.26
CA SER A 274 8.50 21.16 -20.21
C SER A 274 9.98 20.98 -19.86
N ALA A 275 10.67 22.03 -19.43
CA ALA A 275 12.06 21.95 -18.96
C ALA A 275 12.16 21.11 -17.67
N TYR A 276 11.25 21.33 -16.70
CA TYR A 276 11.14 20.55 -15.46
C TYR A 276 10.96 19.05 -15.72
N ILE A 277 10.05 18.68 -16.63
CA ILE A 277 9.81 17.25 -16.96
C ILE A 277 11.04 16.59 -17.57
N LYS A 278 11.82 17.33 -18.36
CA LYS A 278 13.06 16.83 -18.99
C LYS A 278 14.25 16.77 -18.01
N ASN A 279 14.20 17.54 -16.92
CA ASN A 279 15.24 17.56 -15.91
C ASN A 279 14.90 16.58 -14.79
N ALA A 280 15.30 15.31 -14.99
CA ALA A 280 14.98 14.22 -14.05
C ALA A 280 15.49 14.47 -12.62
N LEU A 281 16.66 15.12 -12.45
CA LEU A 281 17.21 15.45 -11.14
C LEU A 281 16.38 16.53 -10.43
N ALA A 282 16.04 17.61 -11.14
CA ALA A 282 15.19 18.66 -10.58
C ALA A 282 13.81 18.12 -10.17
N ARG A 283 13.23 17.26 -11.02
CA ARG A 283 11.95 16.59 -10.72
C ARG A 283 12.04 15.72 -9.48
N LEU A 284 13.06 14.89 -9.38
CA LEU A 284 13.29 14.01 -8.24
C LEU A 284 13.41 14.82 -6.93
N GLU A 285 14.22 15.86 -6.92
CA GLU A 285 14.47 16.67 -5.73
C GLU A 285 13.26 17.54 -5.31
N ILE A 286 12.51 18.09 -6.27
CA ILE A 286 11.27 18.83 -5.97
C ILE A 286 10.21 17.91 -5.39
N LEU A 287 10.00 16.72 -5.98
CA LEU A 287 9.05 15.73 -5.46
C LEU A 287 9.46 15.20 -4.08
N LYS A 288 10.73 14.94 -3.86
CA LYS A 288 11.27 14.53 -2.55
C LYS A 288 11.06 15.62 -1.49
N HIS A 289 11.28 16.88 -1.86
CA HIS A 289 11.00 17.99 -0.96
C HIS A 289 9.50 18.14 -0.66
N PHE A 290 8.64 17.99 -1.69
CA PHE A 290 7.20 18.00 -1.49
C PHE A 290 6.73 16.85 -0.59
N GLU A 291 7.29 15.63 -0.72
CA GLU A 291 6.99 14.50 0.16
C GLU A 291 7.26 14.84 1.64
N MET A 292 8.35 15.56 1.95
CA MET A 292 8.62 16.03 3.32
C MET A 292 7.56 17.03 3.82
N LEU A 293 7.11 17.96 2.96
CA LEU A 293 6.06 18.92 3.30
C LEU A 293 4.71 18.20 3.51
N LYS A 294 4.36 17.32 2.61
CA LYS A 294 3.14 16.50 2.63
C LYS A 294 3.00 15.69 3.91
N ARG A 295 4.06 14.99 4.34
CA ARG A 295 4.07 14.18 5.57
C ARG A 295 3.88 14.99 6.83
N LYS A 296 4.39 16.21 6.87
CA LYS A 296 4.33 17.10 8.04
C LYS A 296 3.09 17.98 8.08
N PHE A 297 2.38 18.08 6.97
CA PHE A 297 1.28 19.03 6.84
C PHE A 297 0.18 18.76 7.88
N ASN A 298 -0.09 19.79 8.67
CA ASN A 298 -1.14 19.81 9.69
C ASN A 298 -1.86 21.17 9.63
N PRO A 299 -3.10 21.23 9.12
CA PRO A 299 -3.82 22.50 8.95
C PRO A 299 -4.15 23.21 10.28
N GLY A 300 -4.09 22.50 11.42
CA GLY A 300 -4.26 23.07 12.75
C GLY A 300 -3.03 23.78 13.30
N LYS A 301 -1.88 23.72 12.58
CA LYS A 301 -0.64 24.40 12.95
C LYS A 301 -0.35 25.53 11.98
N GLU A 302 0.16 26.66 12.49
CA GLU A 302 0.55 27.83 11.66
C GLU A 302 1.82 27.62 10.82
N GLU A 303 2.35 26.40 10.72
CA GLU A 303 3.53 26.09 9.92
C GLU A 303 3.24 26.29 8.43
N LYS A 304 4.08 27.11 7.79
CA LYS A 304 4.00 27.37 6.35
C LYS A 304 4.74 26.28 5.58
N SER A 305 4.10 25.76 4.54
CA SER A 305 4.72 24.84 3.60
C SER A 305 5.61 25.65 2.63
N ARG A 306 6.92 25.53 2.75
CA ARG A 306 7.87 26.22 1.86
C ARG A 306 8.41 25.23 0.84
N LEU A 307 8.09 25.46 -0.41
CA LEU A 307 8.65 24.73 -1.55
C LEU A 307 9.97 25.38 -1.98
N GLN A 308 11.00 24.57 -2.22
CA GLN A 308 12.28 25.01 -2.79
C GLN A 308 12.35 24.60 -4.26
N LEU A 309 12.68 25.57 -5.12
CA LEU A 309 12.79 25.42 -6.56
C LEU A 309 14.23 25.64 -7.07
N SER A 310 15.21 25.63 -6.17
CA SER A 310 16.63 25.85 -6.50
C SER A 310 17.19 24.81 -7.48
N TYR A 311 16.59 23.63 -7.56
CA TYR A 311 16.99 22.56 -8.45
C TYR A 311 16.70 22.83 -9.94
N LEU A 312 15.88 23.83 -10.24
CA LEU A 312 15.64 24.30 -11.60
C LEU A 312 16.82 25.13 -12.16
N GLY A 313 17.79 25.50 -11.31
CA GLY A 313 19.03 26.14 -11.72
C GLY A 313 18.80 27.44 -12.52
N GLU A 314 19.45 27.55 -13.68
CA GLU A 314 19.39 28.72 -14.56
C GLU A 314 18.03 28.91 -15.23
N ASP A 315 17.22 27.86 -15.32
CA ASP A 315 15.85 27.91 -15.89
C ASP A 315 14.92 28.79 -15.03
N LEU A 316 15.26 29.01 -13.75
CA LEU A 316 14.49 29.79 -12.82
C LEU A 316 15.25 31.02 -12.28
N SER A 317 15.14 32.16 -12.95
CA SER A 317 15.66 33.40 -12.39
C SER A 317 14.77 33.91 -11.24
N SER A 318 15.39 34.68 -10.28
CA SER A 318 14.64 35.30 -9.20
C SER A 318 13.57 36.29 -9.67
N THR A 319 13.75 36.89 -10.84
CA THR A 319 12.77 37.79 -11.47
C THR A 319 11.62 37.00 -12.09
N SER A 320 11.93 35.92 -12.78
CA SER A 320 10.90 35.01 -13.35
C SER A 320 10.01 34.42 -12.24
N LEU A 321 10.60 33.97 -11.12
CA LEU A 321 9.84 33.46 -10.00
C LEU A 321 8.88 34.50 -9.40
N LYS A 322 9.30 35.78 -9.34
CA LYS A 322 8.42 36.84 -8.86
C LYS A 322 7.25 37.06 -9.80
N THR A 323 7.51 37.12 -11.11
CA THR A 323 6.46 37.28 -12.13
C THR A 323 5.45 36.14 -12.07
N MET A 324 5.92 34.89 -12.01
CA MET A 324 5.04 33.71 -11.88
C MET A 324 4.13 33.77 -10.64
N ILE A 325 4.68 34.20 -9.49
CA ILE A 325 3.89 34.36 -8.26
C ILE A 325 2.86 35.49 -8.42
N ASP A 326 3.23 36.61 -9.03
CA ASP A 326 2.32 37.72 -9.27
C ASP A 326 1.20 37.30 -10.24
N ASP A 327 1.52 36.58 -11.31
CA ASP A 327 0.55 36.02 -12.27
C ASP A 327 -0.40 35.03 -11.63
N TRP A 328 0.13 34.06 -10.85
CA TRP A 328 -0.69 33.14 -10.06
C TRP A 328 -1.66 33.88 -9.14
N ASN A 329 -1.15 34.85 -8.38
CA ASN A 329 -1.95 35.61 -7.42
C ASN A 329 -3.00 36.50 -8.10
N ASN A 330 -2.76 36.96 -9.31
CA ASN A 330 -3.73 37.73 -10.10
C ASN A 330 -4.82 36.84 -10.71
N THR A 331 -4.48 35.59 -11.06
CA THR A 331 -5.43 34.63 -11.62
C THR A 331 -6.32 34.01 -10.53
N HIS A 332 -5.78 33.82 -9.34
CA HIS A 332 -6.50 33.24 -8.18
C HIS A 332 -6.93 34.36 -7.23
N GLU A 333 -8.19 34.79 -7.37
CA GLU A 333 -8.76 35.89 -6.55
C GLU A 333 -8.89 35.54 -5.06
N ASP A 334 -8.99 34.23 -4.71
CA ASP A 334 -9.01 33.81 -3.31
C ASP A 334 -7.66 34.09 -2.64
N LYS A 335 -7.67 35.05 -1.74
CA LYS A 335 -6.47 35.44 -0.95
C LYS A 335 -5.87 34.27 -0.16
N ASN A 336 -6.64 33.23 0.12
CA ASN A 336 -6.17 32.04 0.82
C ASN A 336 -5.39 31.09 -0.09
N MET A 337 -5.49 31.23 -1.42
CA MET A 337 -4.74 30.44 -2.42
C MET A 337 -3.43 31.12 -2.86
N GLN A 338 -3.12 32.31 -2.35
CA GLN A 338 -1.98 33.08 -2.78
C GLN A 338 -0.64 32.50 -2.37
N LEU A 339 0.33 32.61 -3.26
CA LEU A 339 1.73 32.26 -3.06
C LEU A 339 2.55 33.47 -2.57
N LYS A 340 3.64 33.21 -1.82
CA LYS A 340 4.56 34.24 -1.37
C LYS A 340 6.00 33.83 -1.66
N LYS A 341 6.74 34.71 -2.32
CA LYS A 341 8.17 34.53 -2.59
C LYS A 341 8.98 34.52 -1.29
N ARG A 342 9.96 33.63 -1.20
CA ARG A 342 10.92 33.53 -0.10
C ARG A 342 12.34 33.31 -0.61
N GLY A 343 13.19 34.28 -0.39
CA GLY A 343 14.58 34.25 -0.86
C GLY A 343 14.65 34.25 -2.39
N ALA A 344 15.67 33.60 -2.95
CA ALA A 344 15.90 33.53 -4.38
C ALA A 344 14.95 32.55 -5.10
N SER A 345 14.75 31.35 -4.53
CA SER A 345 14.07 30.22 -5.17
C SER A 345 12.98 29.56 -4.30
N GLY A 346 12.61 30.15 -3.16
CA GLY A 346 11.59 29.60 -2.26
C GLY A 346 10.20 30.19 -2.53
N VAL A 347 9.16 29.33 -2.40
CA VAL A 347 7.75 29.70 -2.47
C VAL A 347 7.03 29.19 -1.24
N ASP A 348 6.41 30.09 -0.45
CA ASP A 348 5.51 29.70 0.63
C ASP A 348 4.13 29.36 0.02
N ILE A 349 3.70 28.11 0.17
CA ILE A 349 2.38 27.62 -0.20
C ILE A 349 1.44 27.86 0.98
N SER A 350 0.26 28.40 0.69
CA SER A 350 -0.74 28.64 1.74
C SER A 350 -1.33 27.33 2.28
N PRO A 351 -1.85 27.29 3.52
CA PRO A 351 -2.54 26.12 4.04
C PRO A 351 -3.74 25.69 3.20
N THR A 352 -4.48 26.63 2.62
CA THR A 352 -5.63 26.35 1.75
C THR A 352 -5.20 25.65 0.47
N LEU A 353 -4.14 26.15 -0.18
CA LEU A 353 -3.58 25.48 -1.37
C LEU A 353 -3.00 24.09 -1.03
N MET A 354 -2.31 23.96 0.13
CA MET A 354 -1.88 22.62 0.56
C MET A 354 -3.05 21.66 0.79
N LYS A 355 -4.14 22.11 1.40
CA LYS A 355 -5.36 21.30 1.60
C LYS A 355 -5.93 20.80 0.28
N SER A 356 -6.00 21.66 -0.75
CA SER A 356 -6.62 21.31 -2.03
C SER A 356 -5.94 20.13 -2.74
N PHE A 357 -4.68 19.80 -2.40
CA PHE A 357 -4.02 18.60 -2.92
C PHE A 357 -4.54 17.30 -2.29
N PHE A 358 -5.09 17.37 -1.06
CA PHE A 358 -5.57 16.21 -0.30
C PHE A 358 -7.08 16.03 -0.39
N GLU A 359 -7.84 17.11 -0.39
CA GLU A 359 -9.30 17.10 -0.23
C GLU A 359 -10.03 16.19 -1.23
N PRO A 360 -9.67 16.13 -2.53
CA PRO A 360 -10.35 15.24 -3.47
C PRO A 360 -10.21 13.75 -3.12
N LEU A 361 -9.14 13.38 -2.41
CA LEU A 361 -8.93 12.01 -1.94
C LEU A 361 -9.73 11.76 -0.66
N PHE A 362 -9.73 12.73 0.25
CA PHE A 362 -10.42 12.62 1.53
C PHE A 362 -11.93 12.50 1.36
N GLU A 363 -12.53 13.24 0.44
CA GLU A 363 -13.95 13.14 0.10
C GLU A 363 -14.30 11.70 -0.29
N LYS A 364 -13.54 11.11 -1.21
CA LYS A 364 -13.74 9.72 -1.66
C LYS A 364 -13.59 8.71 -0.51
N ILE A 365 -12.57 8.88 0.34
CA ILE A 365 -12.32 7.99 1.49
C ILE A 365 -13.47 8.10 2.49
N ILE A 366 -13.85 9.30 2.87
CA ILE A 366 -14.92 9.57 3.86
C ILE A 366 -16.26 9.04 3.37
N ASP A 367 -16.61 9.27 2.11
CA ASP A 367 -17.88 8.80 1.53
C ASP A 367 -17.93 7.27 1.49
N LYS A 368 -16.81 6.61 1.14
CA LYS A 368 -16.76 5.14 1.14
C LYS A 368 -16.82 4.55 2.55
N VAL A 369 -16.16 5.17 3.53
CA VAL A 369 -16.25 4.75 4.93
C VAL A 369 -17.69 4.88 5.44
N LYS A 370 -18.39 5.99 5.14
CA LYS A 370 -19.82 6.18 5.48
C LYS A 370 -20.69 5.09 4.85
N GLU A 371 -20.55 4.87 3.54
CA GLU A 371 -21.29 3.82 2.81
C GLU A 371 -21.18 2.46 3.49
N LEU A 372 -19.96 2.06 3.87
CA LEU A 372 -19.72 0.76 4.51
C LEU A 372 -20.24 0.72 5.96
N MET A 373 -20.19 1.83 6.68
CA MET A 373 -20.79 1.92 8.02
C MET A 373 -22.31 1.79 7.97
N ASP A 374 -22.94 2.46 7.00
CA ASP A 374 -24.39 2.38 6.78
C ASP A 374 -24.77 0.95 6.33
N ASP A 375 -23.99 0.32 5.44
CA ASP A 375 -24.24 -1.07 5.02
C ASP A 375 -24.14 -2.06 6.20
N ALA A 376 -23.16 -1.88 7.09
CA ALA A 376 -23.02 -2.69 8.28
C ALA A 376 -24.21 -2.51 9.25
N ALA A 377 -24.66 -1.28 9.48
CA ALA A 377 -25.72 -0.97 10.40
C ALA A 377 -27.12 -1.33 9.82
N ASP A 378 -27.42 -0.92 8.60
CA ASP A 378 -28.77 -0.99 8.03
C ASP A 378 -29.05 -2.37 7.41
N ASN A 379 -28.10 -2.92 6.66
CA ASN A 379 -28.31 -4.18 5.94
C ASN A 379 -27.93 -5.42 6.76
N LYS A 380 -26.94 -5.29 7.67
CA LYS A 380 -26.49 -6.39 8.53
C LYS A 380 -26.99 -6.27 9.96
N GLY A 381 -27.47 -5.09 10.38
CA GLY A 381 -27.95 -4.84 11.74
C GLY A 381 -26.88 -4.78 12.81
N GLU A 382 -25.61 -4.70 12.41
CA GLU A 382 -24.47 -4.70 13.33
C GLU A 382 -23.52 -3.52 13.01
N PRO A 383 -23.55 -2.41 13.79
CA PRO A 383 -22.76 -1.22 13.49
C PRO A 383 -21.26 -1.48 13.73
N VAL A 384 -20.41 -0.73 12.98
CA VAL A 384 -18.97 -0.72 13.20
C VAL A 384 -18.65 -0.12 14.58
N ASN A 385 -17.82 -0.79 15.36
CA ASN A 385 -17.41 -0.36 16.70
C ASN A 385 -16.01 0.25 16.74
N PHE A 386 -15.11 -0.21 15.85
CA PHE A 386 -13.72 0.24 15.81
C PHE A 386 -13.28 0.46 14.36
N VAL A 387 -12.49 1.50 14.13
CA VAL A 387 -11.78 1.73 12.87
C VAL A 387 -10.29 1.73 13.16
N PHE A 388 -9.55 0.80 12.57
CA PHE A 388 -8.09 0.81 12.57
C PHE A 388 -7.57 1.52 11.33
N MET A 389 -6.92 2.66 11.51
CA MET A 389 -6.22 3.37 10.44
C MET A 389 -4.79 2.87 10.34
N VAL A 390 -4.44 2.24 9.23
CA VAL A 390 -3.13 1.65 8.96
C VAL A 390 -2.58 2.12 7.61
N GLY A 391 -1.38 1.67 7.25
CA GLY A 391 -0.70 2.13 6.04
C GLY A 391 0.06 3.44 6.24
N GLY A 392 0.99 3.75 5.33
CA GLY A 392 1.86 4.91 5.44
C GLY A 392 1.13 6.26 5.38
N PHE A 393 0.06 6.36 4.59
CA PHE A 393 -0.74 7.59 4.50
C PHE A 393 -1.53 7.88 5.78
N SER A 394 -1.84 6.86 6.56
CA SER A 394 -2.44 7.02 7.89
C SER A 394 -1.53 7.74 8.89
N GLU A 395 -0.25 7.97 8.58
CA GLU A 395 0.62 8.83 9.37
C GLU A 395 0.35 10.33 9.17
N SER A 396 -0.30 10.72 8.07
CA SER A 396 -0.65 12.10 7.79
C SER A 396 -1.48 12.72 8.94
N PRO A 397 -0.98 13.79 9.58
CA PRO A 397 -1.75 14.47 10.64
C PRO A 397 -3.09 15.00 10.13
N TYR A 398 -3.14 15.41 8.85
CA TYR A 398 -4.34 15.95 8.25
C TYR A 398 -5.38 14.86 8.00
N LEU A 399 -5.00 13.71 7.44
CA LEU A 399 -5.93 12.59 7.25
C LEU A 399 -6.48 12.08 8.60
N LYS A 400 -5.60 11.94 9.60
CA LYS A 400 -6.03 11.54 10.96
C LYS A 400 -7.07 12.48 11.54
N SER A 401 -6.85 13.80 11.42
CA SER A 401 -7.79 14.81 11.92
C SER A 401 -9.14 14.66 11.22
N VAL A 402 -9.15 14.61 9.89
CA VAL A 402 -10.39 14.53 9.11
C VAL A 402 -11.20 13.26 9.45
N VAL A 403 -10.54 12.10 9.54
CA VAL A 403 -11.25 10.86 9.88
C VAL A 403 -11.78 10.88 11.31
N LYS A 404 -10.97 11.35 12.28
CA LYS A 404 -11.40 11.47 13.67
C LYS A 404 -12.55 12.47 13.85
N ASP A 405 -12.40 13.67 13.31
CA ASP A 405 -13.40 14.73 13.42
C ASP A 405 -14.74 14.34 12.77
N THR A 406 -14.70 13.44 11.76
CA THR A 406 -15.89 12.98 11.06
C THR A 406 -16.59 11.81 11.79
N PHE A 407 -15.84 10.87 12.36
CA PHE A 407 -16.41 9.57 12.76
C PHE A 407 -16.27 9.26 14.25
N GLU A 408 -15.29 9.83 14.98
CA GLU A 408 -15.06 9.45 16.39
C GLU A 408 -16.23 9.89 17.28
N ARG A 409 -16.80 8.93 18.04
CA ARG A 409 -17.92 9.13 18.97
C ARG A 409 -17.88 8.05 20.07
N GLU A 410 -18.76 8.15 21.06
CA GLU A 410 -18.74 7.25 22.23
C GLU A 410 -18.81 5.75 21.89
N ASP A 411 -19.51 5.38 20.83
CA ASP A 411 -19.72 4.00 20.38
C ASP A 411 -18.82 3.58 19.20
N LEU A 412 -18.01 4.49 18.67
CA LEU A 412 -17.10 4.26 17.56
C LEU A 412 -15.72 4.86 17.82
N HIS A 413 -14.72 4.00 17.95
CA HIS A 413 -13.35 4.39 18.26
C HIS A 413 -12.44 4.35 17.03
N ILE A 414 -11.74 5.46 16.77
CA ILE A 414 -10.74 5.56 15.69
C ILE A 414 -9.35 5.31 16.29
N LEU A 415 -8.74 4.20 15.90
CA LEU A 415 -7.48 3.73 16.43
C LEU A 415 -6.39 3.79 15.39
N VAL A 416 -5.29 4.48 15.71
CA VAL A 416 -4.09 4.54 14.86
C VAL A 416 -2.95 3.88 15.62
N PRO A 417 -2.42 2.74 15.18
CA PRO A 417 -1.28 2.12 15.85
C PRO A 417 -0.06 3.04 15.87
N ARG A 418 0.88 2.79 16.79
CA ARG A 418 2.08 3.64 16.93
C ARG A 418 2.95 3.68 15.67
N ARG A 419 2.94 2.61 14.89
CA ARG A 419 3.69 2.45 13.63
C ARG A 419 2.78 1.85 12.55
N PRO A 420 1.83 2.63 12.01
CA PRO A 420 0.83 2.12 11.09
C PRO A 420 1.44 1.56 9.79
N GLN A 421 2.61 2.05 9.37
CA GLN A 421 3.32 1.63 8.16
C GLN A 421 3.87 0.19 8.23
N VAL A 422 4.09 -0.36 9.44
CA VAL A 422 4.61 -1.73 9.60
C VAL A 422 3.59 -2.72 10.14
N SER A 423 2.38 -2.27 10.43
CA SER A 423 1.30 -3.13 10.94
C SER A 423 1.00 -4.26 9.95
N VAL A 424 1.04 -3.97 8.64
CA VAL A 424 0.84 -4.95 7.58
C VAL A 424 1.92 -6.05 7.63
N ILE A 425 3.21 -5.69 7.72
CA ILE A 425 4.33 -6.65 7.76
C ILE A 425 4.23 -7.56 8.98
N ARG A 426 4.04 -6.94 10.16
CA ARG A 426 3.96 -7.70 11.42
C ARG A 426 2.77 -8.64 11.42
N GLY A 427 1.62 -8.16 10.99
CA GLY A 427 0.42 -8.97 10.85
C GLY A 427 0.54 -10.07 9.79
N ALA A 428 1.24 -9.82 8.69
CA ALA A 428 1.54 -10.84 7.69
C ALA A 428 2.43 -11.97 8.25
N CYS A 429 3.41 -11.64 9.11
CA CYS A 429 4.17 -12.66 9.84
C CYS A 429 3.25 -13.48 10.76
N MET A 430 2.34 -12.83 11.50
CA MET A 430 1.37 -13.51 12.37
C MET A 430 0.40 -14.38 11.57
N PHE A 431 -0.08 -13.90 10.43
CA PHE A 431 -0.86 -14.68 9.49
C PHE A 431 -0.08 -15.91 8.99
N GLY A 432 1.20 -15.75 8.67
CA GLY A 432 2.08 -16.86 8.31
C GLY A 432 2.21 -17.93 9.41
N LEU A 433 2.23 -17.52 10.68
CA LEU A 433 2.21 -18.42 11.83
C LEU A 433 0.86 -19.14 11.98
N ASN A 434 -0.25 -18.42 11.79
CA ASN A 434 -1.60 -18.97 11.90
C ASN A 434 -2.50 -18.49 10.73
N PRO A 435 -2.44 -19.12 9.56
CA PRO A 435 -3.29 -18.75 8.41
C PRO A 435 -4.80 -18.90 8.62
N ARG A 436 -5.19 -19.64 9.70
CA ARG A 436 -6.60 -19.82 10.06
C ARG A 436 -7.16 -18.69 10.91
N SER A 437 -6.37 -17.66 11.19
CA SER A 437 -6.84 -16.44 11.88
C SER A 437 -7.97 -15.74 11.12
N ILE A 438 -8.01 -15.87 9.80
CA ILE A 438 -9.13 -15.46 8.95
C ILE A 438 -9.98 -16.69 8.67
N THR A 439 -11.13 -16.79 9.31
CA THR A 439 -11.97 -18.00 9.31
C THR A 439 -12.81 -18.15 8.04
N SER A 440 -13.24 -17.02 7.47
CA SER A 440 -14.01 -17.00 6.22
C SER A 440 -13.83 -15.68 5.47
N ARG A 441 -13.99 -15.74 4.15
CA ARG A 441 -14.01 -14.58 3.24
C ARG A 441 -15.24 -14.63 2.36
N ILE A 442 -15.75 -13.45 2.00
CA ILE A 442 -16.90 -13.33 1.10
C ILE A 442 -16.40 -13.47 -0.34
N SER A 443 -17.00 -14.39 -1.08
CA SER A 443 -16.65 -14.58 -2.49
C SER A 443 -17.15 -13.39 -3.33
N LYS A 444 -16.23 -12.75 -4.06
CA LYS A 444 -16.55 -11.65 -4.99
C LYS A 444 -17.26 -12.10 -6.26
N LYS A 445 -17.24 -13.40 -6.55
CA LYS A 445 -17.83 -14.00 -7.75
C LYS A 445 -18.65 -15.23 -7.37
N THR A 446 -19.69 -15.50 -8.12
CA THR A 446 -20.41 -16.78 -8.04
C THR A 446 -19.63 -17.82 -8.85
N TYR A 447 -19.24 -18.90 -8.20
CA TYR A 447 -18.61 -20.04 -8.85
C TYR A 447 -19.65 -21.14 -9.08
N GLY A 448 -19.62 -21.75 -10.25
CA GLY A 448 -20.50 -22.86 -10.60
C GLY A 448 -19.78 -23.88 -11.48
N ILE A 449 -20.27 -25.12 -11.42
CA ILE A 449 -19.86 -26.17 -12.34
C ILE A 449 -20.93 -26.23 -13.41
N ASN A 450 -20.51 -26.20 -14.68
CA ASN A 450 -21.44 -26.44 -15.77
C ASN A 450 -21.82 -27.92 -15.77
N THR A 451 -23.08 -28.22 -15.53
CA THR A 451 -23.61 -29.59 -15.51
C THR A 451 -24.78 -29.68 -16.43
N LEU A 452 -24.93 -30.85 -17.04
CA LEU A 452 -26.13 -31.23 -17.78
C LEU A 452 -27.00 -32.08 -16.89
N THR A 453 -28.31 -31.89 -16.97
CA THR A 453 -29.31 -32.71 -16.33
C THR A 453 -30.39 -32.98 -17.36
N THR A 454 -31.14 -34.10 -17.25
CA THR A 454 -32.24 -34.41 -18.14
C THR A 454 -33.20 -33.21 -18.20
N PHE A 455 -33.56 -32.82 -19.43
CA PHE A 455 -34.43 -31.66 -19.64
C PHE A 455 -35.84 -31.96 -19.12
N ASP A 456 -36.35 -31.06 -18.30
CA ASP A 456 -37.71 -31.12 -17.78
C ASP A 456 -38.43 -29.80 -18.22
N PRO A 457 -39.40 -29.91 -19.17
CA PRO A 457 -40.06 -28.72 -19.71
C PRO A 457 -40.91 -27.94 -18.69
N GLU A 458 -41.22 -28.53 -17.53
CA GLU A 458 -41.92 -27.84 -16.44
C GLU A 458 -40.98 -27.01 -15.54
N LYS A 459 -39.69 -27.30 -15.58
CA LYS A 459 -38.68 -26.67 -14.70
C LYS A 459 -37.63 -25.87 -15.46
N HIS A 460 -37.32 -26.25 -16.69
CA HIS A 460 -36.21 -25.70 -17.45
C HIS A 460 -36.70 -24.89 -18.64
N PRO A 461 -36.18 -23.67 -18.86
CA PRO A 461 -36.50 -22.87 -20.03
C PRO A 461 -36.08 -23.62 -21.32
N GLU A 462 -36.92 -23.61 -22.35
CA GLU A 462 -36.67 -24.30 -23.64
C GLU A 462 -35.36 -23.84 -24.31
N GLU A 463 -35.00 -22.57 -24.14
CA GLU A 463 -33.78 -21.96 -24.66
C GLU A 463 -32.48 -22.54 -24.07
N LYS A 464 -32.56 -23.26 -22.93
CA LYS A 464 -31.42 -23.94 -22.30
C LYS A 464 -31.33 -25.41 -22.65
N LYS A 465 -32.27 -25.93 -23.43
CA LYS A 465 -32.28 -27.34 -23.88
C LYS A 465 -31.12 -27.59 -24.82
N VAL A 466 -30.36 -28.63 -24.54
CA VAL A 466 -29.24 -29.10 -25.37
C VAL A 466 -29.51 -30.57 -25.73
N ILE A 467 -29.36 -30.94 -26.99
CA ILE A 467 -29.48 -32.31 -27.44
C ILE A 467 -28.08 -32.91 -27.58
N ILE A 468 -27.82 -34.00 -26.85
CA ILE A 468 -26.54 -34.72 -26.90
C ILE A 468 -26.87 -36.18 -27.16
N GLU A 469 -26.32 -36.76 -28.24
CA GLU A 469 -26.55 -38.14 -28.64
C GLU A 469 -28.03 -38.53 -28.77
N GLY A 470 -28.92 -37.57 -29.02
CA GLY A 470 -30.35 -37.77 -29.19
C GLY A 470 -31.17 -37.72 -27.90
N GLU A 471 -30.54 -37.42 -26.77
CA GLU A 471 -31.22 -37.19 -25.50
C GLU A 471 -31.29 -35.68 -25.17
N ASP A 472 -32.38 -35.26 -24.56
CA ASP A 472 -32.64 -33.88 -24.13
C ASP A 472 -32.03 -33.61 -22.74
N PHE A 473 -31.14 -32.62 -22.66
CA PHE A 473 -30.53 -32.13 -21.43
C PHE A 473 -30.83 -30.68 -21.19
#